data_d3f1f2db7b2a0befd649ea811fa50ebd
#
_entry.id   d3f1f2db7b2a0befd649ea811fa50ebd
#
_cell.length_a   1.000
_cell.length_b   1.000
_cell.length_c   1.000
_cell.angle_alpha   90.00
_cell.angle_beta   90.00
_cell.angle_gamma   90.00
#
_symmetry.space_group_name_H-M   'P 1'
#
loop_
_entity.id
_entity.type
_entity.pdbx_description
1 polymer ?
#
loop_
_entity_poly.entity_id
_entity_poly.type
_entity_poly.pdbx_seq_one_letter_code
_entity_poly.pdbx_strand_id
1 'polypeptide(L)'
;MSLISRLVGEYLELADGTENKRRLSLWEKGDCGLRGETQWHGCPNYSVDSGRPMPVTAECLEKMWEKVLGMDIRRFYTDPDYFLEYFLKYKLFKFRRFADDTPLTPEIPVCFGVTHEAGMLGQKVLFLPGEEPQFAREPIVDESSTLPKTVDFSTNEYLAMVIPFFERVKALAGSELKVIFPQWYRGPQGVALYIRGFQEFSVDMYVSEGFAHRILRYVTDAAKQYATWRAEYTGEPPSRCDLFNDDIPLMSPDSYEKFFLPYERELSEFHGGVWYWHSCGDITKHVPGIQRLPGVQILDFGVTMENKAEGLKGLGDKMARSGPRAIEFRVMAKRHVQDASEEAQKEYVRSILSACREHGVDRYVIRSSGMSLLLGGETDIERLARWVEIVRDVQSEERIA
;
A
#
# COMPACT_ATOMS: atom_id res chain seq x y z
N MET A 1 30.08 -2.43 -18.86
CA MET A 1 28.83 -1.91 -18.24
C MET A 1 28.32 -2.96 -17.27
N SER A 2 28.02 -2.59 -16.02
CA SER A 2 27.53 -3.55 -15.02
C SER A 2 26.12 -4.03 -15.40
N LEU A 3 25.65 -5.15 -14.81
CA LEU A 3 24.29 -5.64 -14.98
C LEU A 3 23.26 -4.57 -14.56
N ILE A 4 23.48 -3.94 -13.40
CA ILE A 4 22.61 -2.88 -12.89
C ILE A 4 22.54 -1.71 -13.88
N SER A 5 23.69 -1.22 -14.39
CA SER A 5 23.70 -0.12 -15.36
C SER A 5 22.91 -0.46 -16.63
N ARG A 6 22.97 -1.71 -17.09
CA ARG A 6 22.16 -2.16 -18.23
C ARG A 6 20.68 -2.17 -17.91
N LEU A 7 20.28 -2.68 -16.73
CA LEU A 7 18.87 -2.71 -16.31
C LEU A 7 18.31 -1.30 -16.12
N VAL A 8 19.08 -0.37 -15.57
CA VAL A 8 18.71 1.05 -15.47
C VAL A 8 18.46 1.64 -16.86
N GLY A 9 19.37 1.43 -17.82
CA GLY A 9 19.18 1.92 -19.19
C GLY A 9 17.91 1.36 -19.84
N GLU A 10 17.66 0.05 -19.70
CA GLU A 10 16.48 -0.61 -20.22
C GLU A 10 15.19 -0.10 -19.56
N TYR A 11 15.23 0.15 -18.25
CA TYR A 11 14.11 0.72 -17.49
C TYR A 11 13.77 2.12 -17.99
N LEU A 12 14.74 2.99 -18.14
CA LEU A 12 14.56 4.37 -18.61
C LEU A 12 14.04 4.42 -20.05
N GLU A 13 14.55 3.54 -20.93
CA GLU A 13 14.05 3.44 -22.30
C GLU A 13 12.54 3.11 -22.33
N LEU A 14 12.10 2.12 -21.53
CA LEU A 14 10.68 1.78 -21.45
C LEU A 14 9.87 2.88 -20.73
N ALA A 15 10.44 3.51 -19.72
CA ALA A 15 9.79 4.61 -18.99
C ALA A 15 9.50 5.82 -19.91
N ASP A 16 10.37 6.10 -20.88
CA ASP A 16 10.15 7.15 -21.89
C ASP A 16 9.32 6.68 -23.10
N GLY A 17 9.00 5.40 -23.18
CA GLY A 17 8.25 4.81 -24.28
C GLY A 17 6.79 5.24 -24.37
N THR A 18 6.19 5.08 -25.55
CA THR A 18 4.80 5.50 -25.84
C THR A 18 3.80 4.80 -24.91
N GLU A 19 3.98 3.50 -24.66
CA GLU A 19 3.08 2.74 -23.79
C GLU A 19 3.13 3.27 -22.34
N ASN A 20 4.29 3.60 -21.83
CA ASN A 20 4.38 4.18 -20.49
C ASN A 20 3.76 5.57 -20.41
N LYS A 21 3.95 6.40 -21.45
CA LYS A 21 3.27 7.70 -21.56
C LYS A 21 1.75 7.55 -21.56
N ARG A 22 1.22 6.52 -22.25
CA ARG A 22 -0.20 6.16 -22.18
C ARG A 22 -0.61 5.82 -20.75
N ARG A 23 0.12 4.92 -20.07
CA ARG A 23 -0.18 4.55 -18.67
C ARG A 23 -0.13 5.75 -17.74
N LEU A 24 0.91 6.57 -17.80
CA LEU A 24 1.03 7.79 -17.00
C LEU A 24 -0.15 8.76 -17.24
N SER A 25 -0.67 8.82 -18.46
CA SER A 25 -1.80 9.68 -18.81
C SER A 25 -3.13 9.29 -18.14
N LEU A 26 -3.22 8.12 -17.53
CA LEU A 26 -4.42 7.66 -16.82
C LEU A 26 -4.53 8.25 -15.41
N TRP A 27 -3.43 8.72 -14.86
CA TRP A 27 -3.31 9.09 -13.46
C TRP A 27 -3.18 10.60 -13.29
N GLU A 28 -3.69 11.09 -12.17
CA GLU A 28 -3.44 12.48 -11.77
C GLU A 28 -1.94 12.72 -11.53
N LYS A 29 -1.51 13.93 -11.78
CA LYS A 29 -0.15 14.37 -11.47
C LYS A 29 -0.03 14.69 -9.98
N GLY A 30 1.13 14.46 -9.41
CA GLY A 30 1.44 14.83 -8.04
C GLY A 30 1.58 13.60 -7.14
N ASP A 31 0.66 13.44 -6.20
CA ASP A 31 0.81 12.43 -5.13
C ASP A 31 0.67 10.96 -5.58
N CYS A 32 0.26 10.70 -6.83
CA CYS A 32 0.25 9.34 -7.38
C CYS A 32 1.65 8.75 -7.41
N GLY A 33 1.82 7.52 -6.93
CA GLY A 33 3.13 6.91 -6.93
C GLY A 33 3.17 5.49 -6.37
N LEU A 34 4.39 4.96 -6.35
CA LEU A 34 4.68 3.72 -5.66
C LEU A 34 4.65 3.95 -4.16
N ARG A 35 3.96 3.04 -3.48
CA ARG A 35 4.03 2.90 -2.03
C ARG A 35 4.57 1.51 -1.73
N GLY A 36 5.69 1.46 -1.02
CA GLY A 36 6.49 0.26 -0.98
C GLY A 36 7.08 -0.09 -2.35
N GLU A 37 7.74 -1.22 -2.44
CA GLU A 37 8.43 -1.68 -3.67
C GLU A 37 7.46 -2.18 -4.75
N THR A 38 6.29 -2.70 -4.38
CA THR A 38 5.42 -3.39 -5.34
C THR A 38 4.14 -2.65 -5.68
N GLN A 39 3.65 -1.78 -4.80
CA GLN A 39 2.30 -1.22 -4.88
C GLN A 39 2.26 0.15 -5.56
N TRP A 40 1.34 0.30 -6.50
CA TRP A 40 1.02 1.59 -7.12
C TRP A 40 -0.35 2.04 -6.67
N HIS A 41 -0.43 3.22 -6.07
CA HIS A 41 -1.68 3.87 -5.72
C HIS A 41 -1.81 5.20 -6.45
N GLY A 42 -2.87 5.36 -7.21
CA GLY A 42 -3.10 6.54 -8.01
C GLY A 42 -4.57 6.91 -8.12
N CYS A 43 -4.87 8.20 -8.17
CA CYS A 43 -6.19 8.68 -8.56
C CYS A 43 -6.28 8.72 -10.10
N PRO A 44 -7.32 8.11 -10.70
CA PRO A 44 -7.61 8.35 -12.12
C PRO A 44 -7.86 9.83 -12.38
N ASN A 45 -7.28 10.37 -13.46
CA ASN A 45 -7.46 11.79 -13.82
C ASN A 45 -8.76 12.08 -14.58
N TYR A 46 -9.66 11.10 -14.65
CA TYR A 46 -10.95 11.18 -15.35
C TYR A 46 -12.01 10.37 -14.57
N SER A 47 -13.27 10.62 -14.89
CA SER A 47 -14.42 9.89 -14.34
C SER A 47 -14.97 8.87 -15.35
N VAL A 48 -15.90 8.05 -14.89
CA VAL A 48 -16.64 7.09 -15.74
C VAL A 48 -17.35 7.75 -16.92
N ASP A 49 -17.82 9.00 -16.76
CA ASP A 49 -18.50 9.77 -17.80
C ASP A 49 -17.61 10.13 -18.98
N SER A 50 -16.29 10.01 -18.84
CA SER A 50 -15.36 10.24 -19.95
C SER A 50 -15.48 9.23 -21.09
N GLY A 51 -16.21 8.14 -20.89
CA GLY A 51 -16.31 7.05 -21.85
C GLY A 51 -15.02 6.20 -21.96
N ARG A 52 -14.07 6.35 -21.05
CA ARG A 52 -12.82 5.56 -20.98
C ARG A 52 -12.92 4.46 -19.94
N PRO A 53 -12.28 3.28 -20.13
CA PRO A 53 -12.14 2.28 -19.06
C PRO A 53 -11.42 2.88 -17.86
N MET A 54 -11.91 2.60 -16.66
CA MET A 54 -11.19 2.94 -15.44
C MET A 54 -9.95 2.06 -15.29
N PRO A 55 -8.88 2.55 -14.63
CA PRO A 55 -7.63 1.83 -14.56
C PRO A 55 -7.74 0.47 -13.85
N VAL A 56 -6.95 -0.48 -14.34
CA VAL A 56 -6.79 -1.82 -13.78
C VAL A 56 -5.33 -2.01 -13.41
N THR A 57 -5.05 -2.39 -12.16
CA THR A 57 -3.69 -2.67 -11.69
C THR A 57 -3.57 -4.08 -11.14
N ALA A 58 -2.38 -4.63 -11.20
CA ALA A 58 -2.07 -5.96 -10.69
C ALA A 58 -0.91 -5.88 -9.69
N GLU A 59 -1.11 -6.46 -8.52
CA GLU A 59 -0.08 -6.54 -7.49
C GLU A 59 0.45 -7.96 -7.39
N CYS A 60 1.77 -8.09 -7.35
CA CYS A 60 2.46 -9.33 -7.09
C CYS A 60 3.41 -9.14 -5.92
N LEU A 61 3.38 -10.07 -4.98
CA LEU A 61 4.24 -10.08 -3.81
C LEU A 61 5.54 -10.84 -4.08
N GLU A 62 6.47 -10.75 -3.17
CA GLU A 62 7.84 -11.29 -3.28
C GLU A 62 7.86 -12.79 -3.56
N LYS A 63 6.94 -13.55 -2.98
CA LYS A 63 6.79 -14.99 -3.24
C LYS A 63 6.54 -15.32 -4.72
N MET A 64 5.87 -14.43 -5.45
CA MET A 64 5.70 -14.57 -6.89
C MET A 64 7.04 -14.38 -7.61
N TRP A 65 7.80 -13.35 -7.22
CA TRP A 65 9.09 -13.04 -7.82
C TRP A 65 10.16 -14.07 -7.46
N GLU A 66 10.09 -14.67 -6.26
CA GLU A 66 10.91 -15.82 -5.90
C GLU A 66 10.73 -16.96 -6.90
N LYS A 67 9.49 -17.30 -7.24
CA LYS A 67 9.18 -18.38 -8.19
C LYS A 67 9.50 -18.04 -9.64
N VAL A 68 9.13 -16.83 -10.07
CA VAL A 68 9.18 -16.46 -11.50
C VAL A 68 10.56 -16.00 -11.91
N LEU A 69 11.27 -15.29 -11.06
CA LEU A 69 12.57 -14.68 -11.35
C LEU A 69 13.73 -15.30 -10.57
N GLY A 70 13.46 -16.26 -9.69
CA GLY A 70 14.49 -16.83 -8.82
C GLY A 70 15.01 -15.82 -7.78
N MET A 71 14.17 -14.87 -7.34
CA MET A 71 14.55 -13.87 -6.35
C MET A 71 14.72 -14.53 -4.98
N ASP A 72 15.83 -14.29 -4.32
CA ASP A 72 16.01 -14.59 -2.90
C ASP A 72 15.42 -13.45 -2.06
N ILE A 73 14.28 -13.71 -1.40
CA ILE A 73 13.53 -12.68 -0.65
C ILE A 73 14.39 -12.10 0.47
N ARG A 74 15.13 -12.92 1.20
CA ARG A 74 16.01 -12.43 2.27
C ARG A 74 17.08 -11.49 1.74
N ARG A 75 17.75 -11.86 0.64
CA ARG A 75 18.76 -10.99 0.01
C ARG A 75 18.16 -9.72 -0.52
N PHE A 76 16.95 -9.75 -1.03
CA PHE A 76 16.25 -8.57 -1.50
C PHE A 76 16.14 -7.48 -0.40
N TYR A 77 15.98 -7.88 0.85
CA TYR A 77 15.89 -6.96 1.99
C TYR A 77 17.20 -6.73 2.74
N THR A 78 18.28 -7.46 2.44
CA THR A 78 19.56 -7.36 3.17
C THR A 78 20.77 -7.00 2.32
N ASP A 79 20.63 -7.01 1.00
CA ASP A 79 21.70 -6.75 0.04
C ASP A 79 21.23 -5.66 -0.93
N PRO A 80 21.71 -4.40 -0.79
CA PRO A 80 21.22 -3.28 -1.61
C PRO A 80 21.53 -3.40 -3.10
N ASP A 81 22.62 -4.07 -3.48
CA ASP A 81 22.97 -4.32 -4.89
C ASP A 81 21.94 -5.31 -5.49
N TYR A 82 21.61 -6.36 -4.73
CA TYR A 82 20.62 -7.35 -5.11
C TYR A 82 19.19 -6.77 -5.12
N PHE A 83 18.86 -5.91 -4.16
CA PHE A 83 17.59 -5.18 -4.13
C PHE A 83 17.37 -4.42 -5.44
N LEU A 84 18.33 -3.56 -5.82
CA LEU A 84 18.16 -2.74 -7.03
C LEU A 84 18.10 -3.61 -8.30
N GLU A 85 18.91 -4.65 -8.38
CA GLU A 85 18.88 -5.59 -9.52
C GLU A 85 17.48 -6.21 -9.67
N TYR A 86 16.92 -6.77 -8.60
CA TYR A 86 15.64 -7.47 -8.67
C TYR A 86 14.44 -6.53 -8.71
N PHE A 87 14.53 -5.35 -8.09
CA PHE A 87 13.54 -4.30 -8.26
C PHE A 87 13.37 -3.95 -9.75
N LEU A 88 14.45 -3.68 -10.46
CA LEU A 88 14.39 -3.37 -11.88
C LEU A 88 13.89 -4.57 -12.70
N LYS A 89 14.38 -5.79 -12.42
CA LYS A 89 13.96 -7.00 -13.12
C LYS A 89 12.45 -7.23 -13.03
N TYR A 90 11.86 -7.18 -11.83
CA TYR A 90 10.43 -7.47 -11.72
C TYR A 90 9.57 -6.33 -12.27
N LYS A 91 10.00 -5.07 -12.16
CA LYS A 91 9.29 -3.94 -12.78
C LYS A 91 9.28 -4.07 -14.32
N LEU A 92 10.41 -4.38 -14.92
CA LEU A 92 10.53 -4.62 -16.35
C LEU A 92 9.67 -5.82 -16.80
N PHE A 93 9.72 -6.92 -16.02
CA PHE A 93 8.93 -8.12 -16.28
C PHE A 93 7.43 -7.81 -16.22
N LYS A 94 6.97 -7.19 -15.12
CA LYS A 94 5.57 -6.81 -14.94
C LYS A 94 5.07 -5.91 -16.07
N PHE A 95 5.82 -4.86 -16.39
CA PHE A 95 5.46 -3.92 -17.43
C PHE A 95 5.24 -4.58 -18.80
N ARG A 96 6.06 -5.60 -19.13
CA ARG A 96 5.97 -6.33 -20.39
C ARG A 96 4.91 -7.40 -20.43
N ARG A 97 4.61 -8.00 -19.29
CA ARG A 97 3.80 -9.24 -19.26
C ARG A 97 2.36 -9.03 -18.83
N PHE A 98 2.05 -8.06 -18.01
CA PHE A 98 0.71 -7.96 -17.44
C PHE A 98 -0.21 -7.01 -18.21
N ALA A 99 0.32 -6.12 -19.00
CA ALA A 99 -0.45 -5.10 -19.72
C ALA A 99 -1.43 -4.30 -18.83
N ASP A 100 -1.22 -4.30 -17.51
CA ASP A 100 -1.99 -3.51 -16.55
C ASP A 100 -1.66 -2.02 -16.70
N ASP A 101 -2.35 -1.16 -15.95
CA ASP A 101 -2.19 0.29 -16.07
C ASP A 101 -1.15 0.87 -15.10
N THR A 102 -0.35 0.03 -14.44
CA THR A 102 0.76 0.47 -13.61
C THR A 102 1.88 1.07 -14.46
N PRO A 103 2.24 2.36 -14.29
CA PRO A 103 3.33 2.96 -15.04
C PRO A 103 4.70 2.62 -14.45
N LEU A 104 5.74 2.84 -15.24
CA LEU A 104 7.12 2.98 -14.76
C LEU A 104 7.36 4.44 -14.41
N THR A 105 7.85 4.69 -13.20
CA THR A 105 8.26 6.02 -12.74
C THR A 105 9.75 6.03 -12.40
N PRO A 106 10.42 7.17 -12.43
CA PRO A 106 11.83 7.24 -12.07
C PRO A 106 12.09 7.02 -10.58
N GLU A 107 11.10 6.58 -9.82
CA GLU A 107 11.16 6.41 -8.37
C GLU A 107 11.43 4.96 -7.99
N ILE A 108 12.34 4.78 -7.03
CA ILE A 108 12.70 3.50 -6.42
C ILE A 108 12.46 3.63 -4.91
N PRO A 109 11.29 3.26 -4.39
CA PRO A 109 11.05 3.29 -2.96
C PRO A 109 11.83 2.16 -2.28
N VAL A 110 12.64 2.51 -1.29
CA VAL A 110 13.21 1.53 -0.36
C VAL A 110 12.15 1.28 0.71
N CYS A 111 11.82 0.02 0.92
CA CYS A 111 10.82 -0.40 1.90
C CYS A 111 11.26 -1.71 2.55
N PHE A 112 10.90 -1.91 3.80
CA PHE A 112 11.17 -3.14 4.55
C PHE A 112 9.87 -3.80 5.03
N GLY A 113 8.85 -3.74 4.19
CA GLY A 113 7.54 -4.33 4.44
C GLY A 113 6.86 -3.71 5.67
N VAL A 114 6.08 -4.54 6.36
CA VAL A 114 5.25 -4.11 7.50
C VAL A 114 6.02 -3.88 8.81
N THR A 115 7.33 -4.10 8.82
CA THR A 115 8.14 -4.08 10.06
C THR A 115 8.83 -2.75 10.33
N HIS A 116 8.79 -1.82 9.39
CA HIS A 116 9.58 -0.59 9.41
C HIS A 116 9.30 0.26 10.65
N GLU A 117 8.03 0.57 10.90
CA GLU A 117 7.64 1.48 12.00
C GLU A 117 7.91 0.88 13.37
N ALA A 118 7.57 -0.40 13.56
CA ALA A 118 7.85 -1.09 14.81
C ALA A 118 9.35 -1.26 15.05
N GLY A 119 10.13 -1.52 13.97
CA GLY A 119 11.59 -1.57 14.03
C GLY A 119 12.21 -0.25 14.51
N MET A 120 11.71 0.88 14.03
CA MET A 120 12.13 2.21 14.50
C MET A 120 11.77 2.48 15.96
N LEU A 121 10.75 1.83 16.49
CA LEU A 121 10.38 1.92 17.90
C LEU A 121 11.07 0.88 18.78
N GLY A 122 12.03 0.12 18.23
CA GLY A 122 12.86 -0.82 18.98
C GLY A 122 12.41 -2.28 18.88
N GLN A 123 11.36 -2.59 18.10
CA GLN A 123 10.97 -3.98 17.86
C GLN A 123 12.02 -4.68 16.98
N LYS A 124 12.41 -5.88 17.37
CA LYS A 124 13.41 -6.65 16.64
C LYS A 124 12.87 -7.15 15.30
N VAL A 125 13.52 -6.74 14.21
CA VAL A 125 13.21 -7.19 12.85
C VAL A 125 14.05 -8.42 12.49
N LEU A 126 13.40 -9.41 11.91
CA LEU A 126 13.99 -10.69 11.50
C LEU A 126 13.95 -10.83 9.99
N PHE A 127 15.07 -11.17 9.37
CA PHE A 127 15.20 -11.46 7.95
C PHE A 127 15.38 -12.96 7.74
N LEU A 128 14.28 -13.67 7.56
CA LEU A 128 14.24 -15.12 7.43
C LEU A 128 14.34 -15.54 5.95
N PRO A 129 14.95 -16.71 5.64
CA PRO A 129 14.99 -17.22 4.27
C PRO A 129 13.57 -17.46 3.72
N GLY A 130 13.33 -16.98 2.51
CA GLY A 130 12.06 -17.16 1.82
C GLY A 130 10.87 -16.41 2.45
N GLU A 131 11.10 -15.49 3.37
CA GLU A 131 10.05 -14.68 4.02
C GLU A 131 10.35 -13.20 3.88
N GLU A 132 9.29 -12.40 3.79
CA GLU A 132 9.37 -10.96 3.98
C GLU A 132 9.85 -10.64 5.40
N PRO A 133 10.38 -9.44 5.67
CA PRO A 133 10.80 -9.06 7.00
C PRO A 133 9.69 -9.28 8.04
N GLN A 134 10.04 -9.95 9.11
CA GLN A 134 9.15 -10.25 10.24
C GLN A 134 9.64 -9.53 11.48
N PHE A 135 8.79 -9.30 12.46
CA PHE A 135 9.23 -8.85 13.79
C PHE A 135 9.13 -9.97 14.82
N ALA A 136 9.94 -9.89 15.86
CA ALA A 136 9.86 -10.80 16.98
C ALA A 136 8.48 -10.67 17.65
N ARG A 137 7.95 -11.81 18.12
CA ARG A 137 6.58 -11.86 18.65
C ARG A 137 6.45 -11.26 20.06
N GLU A 138 7.56 -11.15 20.77
CA GLU A 138 7.59 -10.65 22.14
C GLU A 138 7.26 -9.16 22.16
N PRO A 139 6.27 -8.73 22.94
CA PRO A 139 6.00 -7.31 23.16
C PRO A 139 7.22 -6.60 23.74
N ILE A 140 7.47 -5.37 23.28
CA ILE A 140 8.52 -4.50 23.81
C ILE A 140 7.97 -3.41 24.75
N VAL A 141 6.65 -3.32 24.87
CA VAL A 141 5.96 -2.37 25.73
C VAL A 141 4.99 -3.11 26.65
N ASP A 142 5.05 -2.81 27.93
CA ASP A 142 4.12 -3.27 28.96
C ASP A 142 3.65 -2.09 29.85
N GLU A 143 2.77 -2.35 30.82
CA GLU A 143 2.22 -1.30 31.70
C GLU A 143 3.28 -0.57 32.54
N SER A 144 4.41 -1.21 32.80
CA SER A 144 5.54 -0.65 33.53
C SER A 144 6.49 0.17 32.66
N SER A 145 6.36 0.06 31.35
CA SER A 145 7.23 0.71 30.38
C SER A 145 7.10 2.23 30.43
N THR A 146 8.22 2.92 30.47
CA THR A 146 8.29 4.36 30.27
C THR A 146 8.37 4.66 28.79
N LEU A 147 7.30 5.19 28.22
CA LEU A 147 7.26 5.60 26.84
C LEU A 147 7.93 6.98 26.69
N PRO A 148 9.01 7.10 25.91
CA PRO A 148 9.72 8.37 25.77
C PRO A 148 8.87 9.39 25.02
N LYS A 149 8.98 10.66 25.39
CA LYS A 149 8.30 11.76 24.66
C LYS A 149 8.94 12.05 23.31
N THR A 150 10.20 11.68 23.16
CA THR A 150 10.98 11.94 21.93
C THR A 150 11.72 10.66 21.55
N VAL A 151 11.62 10.29 20.29
CA VAL A 151 12.39 9.20 19.68
C VAL A 151 13.60 9.81 18.99
N ASP A 152 14.80 9.36 19.36
CA ASP A 152 16.04 9.78 18.68
C ASP A 152 16.29 8.87 17.47
N PHE A 153 15.89 9.33 16.31
CA PHE A 153 16.12 8.60 15.06
C PHE A 153 17.57 8.66 14.59
N SER A 154 18.39 9.58 15.08
CA SER A 154 19.79 9.70 14.66
C SER A 154 20.68 8.59 15.23
N THR A 155 20.30 8.04 16.37
CA THR A 155 21.01 6.92 17.04
C THR A 155 20.23 5.61 17.01
N ASN A 156 19.17 5.54 16.23
CA ASN A 156 18.29 4.38 16.15
C ASN A 156 18.99 3.20 15.48
N GLU A 157 19.06 2.05 16.18
CA GLU A 157 19.75 0.85 15.69
C GLU A 157 19.16 0.29 14.37
N TYR A 158 17.83 0.37 14.23
CA TYR A 158 17.17 -0.06 13.00
C TYR A 158 17.55 0.85 11.83
N LEU A 159 17.55 2.16 12.02
CA LEU A 159 17.96 3.12 10.99
C LEU A 159 19.46 3.05 10.69
N ALA A 160 20.28 2.60 11.62
CA ALA A 160 21.70 2.31 11.36
C ALA A 160 21.90 1.21 10.30
N MET A 161 20.90 0.34 10.10
CA MET A 161 20.87 -0.62 8.99
C MET A 161 20.25 0.00 7.71
N VAL A 162 19.15 0.73 7.86
CA VAL A 162 18.38 1.27 6.74
C VAL A 162 19.15 2.35 5.96
N ILE A 163 19.82 3.25 6.68
CA ILE A 163 20.54 4.37 6.06
C ILE A 163 21.66 3.91 5.11
N PRO A 164 22.59 3.02 5.50
CA PRO A 164 23.60 2.52 4.56
C PRO A 164 23.01 1.76 3.38
N PHE A 165 21.93 1.01 3.59
CA PHE A 165 21.21 0.32 2.52
C PHE A 165 20.67 1.33 1.49
N PHE A 166 19.96 2.35 1.95
CA PHE A 166 19.42 3.41 1.10
C PHE A 166 20.52 4.16 0.34
N GLU A 167 21.58 4.59 1.02
CA GLU A 167 22.69 5.34 0.39
C GLU A 167 23.41 4.47 -0.66
N ARG A 168 23.53 3.16 -0.44
CA ARG A 168 24.09 2.25 -1.42
C ARG A 168 23.20 2.10 -2.65
N VAL A 169 21.88 1.93 -2.47
CA VAL A 169 20.92 1.88 -3.59
C VAL A 169 20.97 3.18 -4.39
N LYS A 170 21.00 4.33 -3.71
CA LYS A 170 21.08 5.65 -4.33
C LYS A 170 22.38 5.81 -5.15
N ALA A 171 23.52 5.36 -4.63
CA ALA A 171 24.77 5.39 -5.36
C ALA A 171 24.77 4.50 -6.62
N LEU A 172 24.08 3.36 -6.57
CA LEU A 172 23.95 2.44 -7.70
C LEU A 172 22.94 2.91 -8.76
N ALA A 173 21.85 3.54 -8.33
CA ALA A 173 20.78 4.03 -9.20
C ALA A 173 21.23 5.23 -10.05
N GLY A 174 22.25 5.97 -9.60
CA GLY A 174 22.73 7.17 -10.29
C GLY A 174 21.81 8.36 -10.15
N SER A 175 21.96 9.36 -11.04
CA SER A 175 21.15 10.59 -10.99
C SER A 175 19.84 10.52 -11.75
N GLU A 176 19.62 9.49 -12.55
CA GLU A 176 18.45 9.37 -13.43
C GLU A 176 17.25 8.74 -12.73
N LEU A 177 17.49 7.98 -11.65
CA LEU A 177 16.47 7.38 -10.82
C LEU A 177 16.47 8.01 -9.42
N LYS A 178 15.29 8.37 -8.95
CA LYS A 178 15.10 8.94 -7.62
C LYS A 178 14.84 7.82 -6.61
N VAL A 179 15.80 7.54 -5.74
CA VAL A 179 15.62 6.59 -4.64
C VAL A 179 14.87 7.30 -3.50
N ILE A 180 13.76 6.71 -3.06
CA ILE A 180 12.91 7.26 -2.01
C ILE A 180 13.26 6.59 -0.69
N PHE A 181 13.61 7.39 0.31
CA PHE A 181 13.86 6.92 1.66
C PHE A 181 12.55 6.40 2.29
N PRO A 182 12.57 5.32 3.09
CA PRO A 182 11.38 4.74 3.67
C PRO A 182 10.44 5.76 4.30
N GLN A 183 9.15 5.56 4.11
CA GLN A 183 8.09 6.39 4.68
C GLN A 183 7.38 5.63 5.80
N TRP A 184 6.69 6.36 6.66
CA TRP A 184 5.81 5.77 7.66
C TRP A 184 4.44 5.52 7.02
N TYR A 185 4.03 4.25 6.93
CA TYR A 185 2.79 3.86 6.27
C TYR A 185 1.72 3.37 7.24
N ARG A 186 2.13 2.73 8.35
CA ARG A 186 1.19 2.12 9.29
C ARG A 186 0.42 3.17 10.07
N GLY A 187 -0.90 2.93 10.21
CA GLY A 187 -1.72 3.67 11.14
C GLY A 187 -1.33 3.40 12.60
N PRO A 188 -1.70 4.29 13.53
CA PRO A 188 -1.34 4.15 14.96
C PRO A 188 -1.76 2.82 15.57
N GLN A 189 -2.88 2.26 15.12
CA GLN A 189 -3.37 0.96 15.55
C GLN A 189 -2.37 -0.16 15.26
N GLY A 190 -1.98 -0.32 14.00
CA GLY A 190 -1.11 -1.42 13.59
C GLY A 190 0.23 -1.39 14.32
N VAL A 191 0.83 -0.20 14.49
CA VAL A 191 2.09 -0.06 15.22
C VAL A 191 1.92 -0.36 16.70
N ALA A 192 0.83 0.10 17.34
CA ALA A 192 0.53 -0.21 18.73
C ALA A 192 0.40 -1.72 18.97
N LEU A 193 -0.29 -2.43 18.07
CA LEU A 193 -0.41 -3.90 18.11
C LEU A 193 0.95 -4.59 17.99
N TYR A 194 1.86 -4.05 17.16
CA TYR A 194 3.18 -4.67 16.95
C TYR A 194 4.14 -4.48 18.13
N ILE A 195 4.08 -3.36 18.82
CA ILE A 195 4.97 -3.10 19.96
C ILE A 195 4.42 -3.63 21.29
N ARG A 196 3.09 -3.70 21.45
CA ARG A 196 2.43 -4.16 22.67
C ARG A 196 2.03 -5.64 22.61
N GLY A 197 1.86 -6.19 21.43
CA GLY A 197 1.23 -7.49 21.20
C GLY A 197 -0.25 -7.34 20.89
N PHE A 198 -0.73 -8.12 19.91
CA PHE A 198 -2.11 -8.04 19.43
C PHE A 198 -3.13 -8.33 20.54
N GLN A 199 -2.94 -9.41 21.29
CA GLN A 199 -3.85 -9.84 22.32
C GLN A 199 -3.84 -8.86 23.50
N GLU A 200 -2.65 -8.48 23.94
CA GLU A 200 -2.41 -7.59 25.07
C GLU A 200 -3.03 -6.22 24.82
N PHE A 201 -2.75 -5.61 23.66
CA PHE A 201 -3.32 -4.31 23.30
C PHE A 201 -4.85 -4.35 23.18
N SER A 202 -5.39 -5.45 22.61
CA SER A 202 -6.83 -5.64 22.50
C SER A 202 -7.50 -5.71 23.89
N VAL A 203 -6.87 -6.37 24.84
CA VAL A 203 -7.34 -6.41 26.24
C VAL A 203 -7.21 -5.04 26.91
N ASP A 204 -6.08 -4.34 26.71
CA ASP A 204 -5.83 -3.03 27.32
C ASP A 204 -6.92 -2.00 26.96
N MET A 205 -7.47 -2.05 25.76
CA MET A 205 -8.57 -1.17 25.35
C MET A 205 -9.82 -1.29 26.26
N TYR A 206 -9.97 -2.39 26.99
CA TYR A 206 -11.13 -2.62 27.90
C TYR A 206 -10.76 -2.55 29.38
N VAL A 207 -9.56 -2.97 29.75
CA VAL A 207 -9.17 -3.07 31.17
C VAL A 207 -8.19 -2.00 31.62
N SER A 208 -7.44 -1.42 30.68
CA SER A 208 -6.39 -0.41 30.93
C SER A 208 -6.43 0.71 29.88
N GLU A 209 -7.61 1.26 29.65
CA GLU A 209 -7.88 2.24 28.58
C GLU A 209 -6.87 3.39 28.54
N GLY A 210 -6.51 3.93 29.72
CA GLY A 210 -5.51 5.00 29.81
C GLY A 210 -4.13 4.56 29.33
N PHE A 211 -3.78 3.29 29.45
CA PHE A 211 -2.52 2.75 28.92
C PHE A 211 -2.60 2.57 27.42
N ALA A 212 -3.69 2.04 26.89
CA ALA A 212 -3.92 1.95 25.43
C ALA A 212 -3.77 3.34 24.78
N HIS A 213 -4.39 4.37 25.35
CA HIS A 213 -4.24 5.75 24.85
C HIS A 213 -2.81 6.28 24.98
N ARG A 214 -2.03 5.92 26.02
CA ARG A 214 -0.61 6.30 26.10
C ARG A 214 0.22 5.69 24.98
N ILE A 215 -0.02 4.42 24.63
CA ILE A 215 0.68 3.75 23.52
C ILE A 215 0.32 4.44 22.19
N LEU A 216 -0.97 4.68 21.92
CA LEU A 216 -1.42 5.36 20.71
C LEU A 216 -0.85 6.77 20.58
N ARG A 217 -0.77 7.52 21.70
CA ARG A 217 -0.13 8.83 21.74
C ARG A 217 1.35 8.74 21.40
N TYR A 218 2.06 7.81 22.03
CA TYR A 218 3.47 7.57 21.76
C TYR A 218 3.74 7.27 20.27
N VAL A 219 2.98 6.36 19.68
CA VAL A 219 3.11 5.98 18.28
C VAL A 219 2.81 7.17 17.35
N THR A 220 1.74 7.92 17.64
CA THR A 220 1.35 9.09 16.83
C THR A 220 2.41 10.20 16.88
N ASP A 221 2.95 10.47 18.06
CA ASP A 221 4.01 11.46 18.22
C ASP A 221 5.31 11.00 17.55
N ALA A 222 5.64 9.71 17.62
CA ALA A 222 6.80 9.14 16.93
C ALA A 222 6.65 9.24 15.40
N ALA A 223 5.47 8.99 14.85
CA ALA A 223 5.20 9.13 13.42
C ALA A 223 5.45 10.57 12.93
N LYS A 224 4.96 11.58 13.67
CA LYS A 224 5.20 12.99 13.35
C LYS A 224 6.68 13.39 13.48
N GLN A 225 7.35 12.91 14.53
CA GLN A 225 8.78 13.14 14.71
C GLN A 225 9.59 12.50 13.60
N TYR A 226 9.23 11.28 13.19
CA TYR A 226 9.89 10.61 12.07
C TYR A 226 9.70 11.39 10.76
N ALA A 227 8.50 11.85 10.47
CA ALA A 227 8.24 12.64 9.27
C ALA A 227 9.10 13.92 9.23
N THR A 228 9.25 14.59 10.37
CA THR A 228 10.12 15.78 10.50
C THR A 228 11.59 15.42 10.31
N TRP A 229 12.08 14.41 11.01
CA TRP A 229 13.46 13.93 10.89
C TRP A 229 13.77 13.47 9.46
N ARG A 230 12.83 12.73 8.82
CA ARG A 230 12.98 12.28 7.44
C ARG A 230 13.10 13.46 6.48
N ALA A 231 12.27 14.48 6.67
CA ALA A 231 12.32 15.69 5.85
C ALA A 231 13.67 16.42 5.98
N GLU A 232 14.22 16.50 7.18
CA GLU A 232 15.56 17.07 7.42
C GLU A 232 16.66 16.22 6.78
N TYR A 233 16.57 14.90 6.90
CA TYR A 233 17.55 13.97 6.35
C TYR A 233 17.55 13.95 4.81
N THR A 234 16.36 13.90 4.20
CA THR A 234 16.23 13.78 2.73
C THR A 234 16.19 15.11 2.00
N GLY A 235 15.86 16.21 2.67
CA GLY A 235 15.54 17.50 2.07
C GLY A 235 14.14 17.54 1.42
N GLU A 236 13.30 16.51 1.62
CA GLU A 236 11.96 16.43 1.07
C GLU A 236 10.92 16.77 2.14
N PRO A 237 10.02 17.73 1.89
CA PRO A 237 8.98 18.08 2.85
C PRO A 237 8.05 16.87 3.10
N PRO A 238 7.40 16.79 4.28
CA PRO A 238 6.37 15.80 4.53
C PRO A 238 5.25 15.90 3.47
N SER A 239 4.85 14.75 2.95
CA SER A 239 3.68 14.61 2.07
C SER A 239 2.46 14.14 2.87
N ARG A 240 1.30 14.01 2.19
CA ARG A 240 0.15 13.32 2.77
C ARG A 240 0.56 11.93 3.28
N CYS A 241 0.01 11.53 4.43
CA CYS A 241 0.31 10.24 5.02
C CYS A 241 -0.49 9.12 4.35
N ASP A 242 0.03 7.92 4.46
CA ASP A 242 -0.74 6.70 4.26
C ASP A 242 -1.16 6.15 5.63
N LEU A 243 -2.29 5.47 5.69
CA LEU A 243 -2.80 4.80 6.89
C LEU A 243 -3.17 3.35 6.54
N PHE A 244 -2.24 2.44 6.81
CA PHE A 244 -2.46 1.00 6.63
C PHE A 244 -2.96 0.41 7.95
N ASN A 245 -4.22 -0.02 7.95
CA ASN A 245 -5.00 -0.39 9.13
C ASN A 245 -5.58 -1.80 9.01
N ASP A 246 -4.73 -2.79 8.81
CA ASP A 246 -5.15 -4.16 8.48
C ASP A 246 -6.05 -4.80 9.53
N ASP A 247 -5.90 -4.43 10.80
CA ASP A 247 -6.61 -5.05 11.93
C ASP A 247 -7.90 -4.32 12.33
N ILE A 248 -8.22 -3.17 11.73
CA ILE A 248 -9.47 -2.43 12.00
C ILE A 248 -10.73 -3.27 11.79
N PRO A 249 -10.84 -4.15 10.78
CA PRO A 249 -12.01 -5.00 10.62
C PRO A 249 -12.35 -5.89 11.81
N LEU A 250 -11.36 -6.21 12.64
CA LEU A 250 -11.52 -7.01 13.85
C LEU A 250 -12.10 -6.21 15.03
N MET A 251 -12.09 -4.87 14.94
CA MET A 251 -12.56 -3.98 15.97
C MET A 251 -14.03 -3.62 15.77
N SER A 252 -14.70 -3.15 16.85
CA SER A 252 -16.01 -2.54 16.71
C SER A 252 -15.92 -1.12 16.16
N PRO A 253 -16.98 -0.58 15.52
CA PRO A 253 -17.02 0.84 15.13
C PRO A 253 -16.78 1.78 16.32
N ASP A 254 -17.36 1.50 17.48
CA ASP A 254 -17.16 2.30 18.70
C ASP A 254 -15.70 2.30 19.16
N SER A 255 -15.02 1.14 19.09
CA SER A 255 -13.61 1.05 19.41
C SER A 255 -12.75 1.84 18.41
N TYR A 256 -13.07 1.78 17.12
CA TYR A 256 -12.41 2.58 16.10
C TYR A 256 -12.56 4.08 16.39
N GLU A 257 -13.78 4.53 16.63
CA GLU A 257 -14.07 5.94 16.90
C GLU A 257 -13.42 6.46 18.18
N LYS A 258 -13.35 5.63 19.21
CA LYS A 258 -12.79 5.99 20.50
C LYS A 258 -11.25 5.97 20.52
N PHE A 259 -10.67 4.91 20.01
CA PHE A 259 -9.23 4.67 20.16
C PHE A 259 -8.38 5.10 18.97
N PHE A 260 -8.88 4.99 17.72
CA PHE A 260 -8.01 5.14 16.55
C PHE A 260 -8.29 6.40 15.74
N LEU A 261 -9.55 6.68 15.45
CA LEU A 261 -9.96 7.85 14.68
C LEU A 261 -9.39 9.20 15.17
N PRO A 262 -9.29 9.49 16.49
CA PRO A 262 -8.68 10.75 16.96
C PRO A 262 -7.21 10.90 16.56
N TYR A 263 -6.45 9.83 16.61
CA TYR A 263 -5.02 9.81 16.28
C TYR A 263 -4.76 9.83 14.77
N GLU A 264 -5.59 9.12 14.00
CA GLU A 264 -5.55 9.19 12.53
C GLU A 264 -5.90 10.60 12.03
N ARG A 265 -6.87 11.26 12.66
CA ARG A 265 -7.20 12.65 12.35
C ARG A 265 -6.02 13.58 12.62
N GLU A 266 -5.35 13.42 13.74
CA GLU A 266 -4.18 14.23 14.08
C GLU A 266 -3.03 14.03 13.07
N LEU A 267 -2.79 12.79 12.61
CA LEU A 267 -1.83 12.51 11.55
C LEU A 267 -2.27 13.13 10.22
N SER A 268 -3.55 13.01 9.87
CA SER A 268 -4.08 13.64 8.67
C SER A 268 -3.90 15.17 8.68
N GLU A 269 -4.21 15.81 9.81
CA GLU A 269 -4.02 17.26 9.96
C GLU A 269 -2.56 17.67 9.87
N PHE A 270 -1.65 16.92 10.51
CA PHE A 270 -0.22 17.16 10.46
C PHE A 270 0.36 17.04 9.04
N HIS A 271 -0.09 16.05 8.28
CA HIS A 271 0.40 15.77 6.92
C HIS A 271 -0.37 16.50 5.80
N GLY A 272 -1.41 17.27 6.15
CA GLY A 272 -2.26 17.94 5.15
C GLY A 272 -3.17 16.97 4.39
N GLY A 273 -3.49 15.83 4.97
CA GLY A 273 -4.42 14.82 4.45
C GLY A 273 -3.87 13.40 4.45
N VAL A 274 -4.73 12.47 4.14
CA VAL A 274 -4.42 11.04 3.95
C VAL A 274 -4.41 10.75 2.46
N TRP A 275 -3.29 10.26 1.95
CA TRP A 275 -3.21 9.85 0.55
C TRP A 275 -3.97 8.55 0.31
N TYR A 276 -3.68 7.54 1.11
CA TYR A 276 -4.25 6.21 0.97
C TYR A 276 -4.67 5.67 2.34
N TRP A 277 -5.95 5.41 2.52
CA TRP A 277 -6.46 4.70 3.68
C TRP A 277 -6.73 3.25 3.32
N HIS A 278 -6.06 2.33 3.97
CA HIS A 278 -6.03 0.91 3.61
C HIS A 278 -6.46 0.01 4.74
N SER A 279 -7.15 -1.09 4.39
CA SER A 279 -7.30 -2.27 5.23
C SER A 279 -7.46 -3.53 4.37
N CYS A 280 -6.84 -4.62 4.80
CA CYS A 280 -6.98 -5.92 4.14
C CYS A 280 -8.36 -6.55 4.33
N GLY A 281 -9.09 -6.19 5.39
CA GLY A 281 -10.36 -6.79 5.76
C GLY A 281 -11.61 -6.05 5.30
N ASP A 282 -12.76 -6.51 5.76
CA ASP A 282 -14.06 -5.87 5.52
C ASP A 282 -14.23 -4.66 6.44
N ILE A 283 -14.23 -3.47 5.84
CA ILE A 283 -14.38 -2.19 6.52
C ILE A 283 -15.80 -1.62 6.44
N THR A 284 -16.77 -2.35 5.92
CA THR A 284 -18.15 -1.85 5.69
C THR A 284 -18.69 -1.11 6.90
N LYS A 285 -18.60 -1.70 8.09
CA LYS A 285 -19.07 -1.11 9.34
C LYS A 285 -18.26 0.12 9.81
N HIS A 286 -17.04 0.32 9.29
CA HIS A 286 -16.15 1.42 9.67
C HIS A 286 -16.18 2.61 8.72
N VAL A 287 -16.73 2.43 7.51
CA VAL A 287 -16.83 3.48 6.49
C VAL A 287 -17.40 4.79 7.05
N PRO A 288 -18.49 4.80 7.86
CA PRO A 288 -19.01 6.04 8.43
C PRO A 288 -18.00 6.79 9.32
N GLY A 289 -17.17 6.07 10.08
CA GLY A 289 -16.09 6.66 10.88
C GLY A 289 -14.96 7.19 10.02
N ILE A 290 -14.49 6.38 9.06
CA ILE A 290 -13.40 6.74 8.12
C ILE A 290 -13.76 7.99 7.31
N GLN A 291 -15.02 8.14 6.91
CA GLN A 291 -15.51 9.32 6.20
C GLN A 291 -15.39 10.62 6.99
N ARG A 292 -15.15 10.58 8.31
CA ARG A 292 -14.92 11.76 9.15
C ARG A 292 -13.45 12.20 9.19
N LEU A 293 -12.53 11.39 8.61
CA LEU A 293 -11.15 11.81 8.42
C LEU A 293 -11.07 12.89 7.35
N PRO A 294 -10.35 13.98 7.62
CA PRO A 294 -10.14 15.01 6.61
C PRO A 294 -9.17 14.53 5.54
N GLY A 295 -9.42 14.92 4.30
CA GLY A 295 -8.43 14.87 3.22
C GLY A 295 -8.05 13.48 2.72
N VAL A 296 -8.87 12.43 2.96
CA VAL A 296 -8.65 11.10 2.36
C VAL A 296 -8.77 11.20 0.84
N GLN A 297 -7.72 10.80 0.12
CA GLN A 297 -7.71 10.85 -1.35
C GLN A 297 -8.18 9.54 -1.97
N ILE A 298 -7.64 8.42 -1.49
CA ILE A 298 -8.01 7.08 -1.96
C ILE A 298 -8.49 6.27 -0.75
N LEU A 299 -9.67 5.68 -0.87
CA LEU A 299 -10.18 4.71 0.09
C LEU A 299 -10.11 3.32 -0.51
N ASP A 300 -9.39 2.45 0.17
CA ASP A 300 -9.29 1.04 -0.23
C ASP A 300 -10.47 0.23 0.30
N PHE A 301 -11.07 -0.51 -0.62
CA PHE A 301 -12.05 -1.53 -0.31
C PHE A 301 -11.38 -2.89 -0.32
N GLY A 302 -11.07 -3.40 0.86
CA GLY A 302 -10.28 -4.60 1.10
C GLY A 302 -10.77 -5.86 0.39
N VAL A 303 -9.86 -6.80 0.23
CA VAL A 303 -10.09 -8.05 -0.53
C VAL A 303 -11.23 -8.92 0.00
N THR A 304 -11.54 -8.83 1.30
CA THR A 304 -12.56 -9.63 1.97
C THR A 304 -13.95 -8.99 1.99
N MET A 305 -14.10 -7.76 1.49
CA MET A 305 -15.41 -7.12 1.38
C MET A 305 -16.24 -7.78 0.28
N GLU A 306 -17.15 -8.66 0.68
CA GLU A 306 -18.06 -9.32 -0.26
C GLU A 306 -19.19 -8.39 -0.68
N ASN A 307 -19.78 -7.63 0.24
CA ASN A 307 -20.84 -6.66 -0.04
C ASN A 307 -20.28 -5.25 -0.24
N LYS A 308 -19.67 -5.01 -1.41
CA LYS A 308 -19.09 -3.70 -1.74
C LYS A 308 -20.15 -2.60 -1.86
N ALA A 309 -21.35 -2.94 -2.30
CA ALA A 309 -22.47 -1.98 -2.42
C ALA A 309 -22.83 -1.37 -1.07
N GLU A 310 -22.92 -2.17 0.00
CA GLU A 310 -23.21 -1.64 1.35
C GLU A 310 -22.11 -0.69 1.83
N GLY A 311 -20.85 -1.02 1.58
CA GLY A 311 -19.70 -0.17 1.92
C GLY A 311 -19.70 1.17 1.17
N LEU A 312 -20.26 1.21 -0.05
CA LEU A 312 -20.32 2.42 -0.89
C LEU A 312 -21.46 3.36 -0.53
N LYS A 313 -22.42 2.91 0.27
CA LYS A 313 -23.62 3.69 0.61
C LYS A 313 -23.27 5.10 1.14
N GLY A 314 -23.75 6.11 0.44
CA GLY A 314 -23.50 7.51 0.78
C GLY A 314 -22.09 8.04 0.45
N LEU A 315 -21.20 7.21 -0.12
CA LEU A 315 -19.85 7.66 -0.51
C LEU A 315 -19.86 8.57 -1.74
N GLY A 316 -20.69 8.27 -2.75
CA GLY A 316 -20.73 9.07 -3.99
C GLY A 316 -21.06 10.55 -3.73
N ASP A 317 -22.08 10.82 -2.91
CA ASP A 317 -22.42 12.19 -2.50
C ASP A 317 -21.27 12.90 -1.77
N LYS A 318 -20.48 12.14 -0.99
CA LYS A 318 -19.36 12.68 -0.26
C LYS A 318 -18.14 12.89 -1.15
N MET A 319 -17.90 11.99 -2.09
CA MET A 319 -16.84 12.16 -3.10
C MET A 319 -17.03 13.46 -3.89
N ALA A 320 -18.27 13.78 -4.25
CA ALA A 320 -18.59 15.02 -4.94
C ALA A 320 -18.32 16.30 -4.11
N ARG A 321 -18.27 16.22 -2.79
CA ARG A 321 -18.16 17.40 -1.90
C ARG A 321 -16.79 17.49 -1.21
N SER A 322 -16.30 16.46 -0.58
CA SER A 322 -15.13 16.50 0.28
C SER A 322 -14.53 15.14 0.60
N GLY A 323 -15.09 14.07 0.04
CA GLY A 323 -14.71 12.69 0.35
C GLY A 323 -13.49 12.20 -0.42
N PRO A 324 -13.23 10.89 -0.40
CA PRO A 324 -12.15 10.32 -1.19
C PRO A 324 -12.34 10.65 -2.67
N ARG A 325 -11.24 10.92 -3.36
CA ARG A 325 -11.24 11.25 -4.80
C ARG A 325 -11.39 10.02 -5.67
N ALA A 326 -10.98 8.85 -5.14
CA ALA A 326 -11.15 7.58 -5.80
C ALA A 326 -11.36 6.45 -4.79
N ILE A 327 -12.05 5.40 -5.24
CA ILE A 327 -12.16 4.13 -4.54
C ILE A 327 -11.26 3.10 -5.21
N GLU A 328 -10.44 2.40 -4.44
CA GLU A 328 -9.68 1.27 -4.94
C GLU A 328 -10.36 -0.04 -4.53
N PHE A 329 -10.84 -0.80 -5.51
CA PHE A 329 -11.42 -2.12 -5.25
C PHE A 329 -10.33 -3.18 -5.34
N ARG A 330 -9.97 -3.75 -4.22
CA ARG A 330 -9.06 -4.88 -4.17
C ARG A 330 -9.80 -6.18 -4.44
N VAL A 331 -9.29 -6.94 -5.36
CA VAL A 331 -9.82 -8.24 -5.79
C VAL A 331 -8.90 -9.32 -5.23
N MET A 332 -9.46 -10.28 -4.50
CA MET A 332 -8.69 -11.40 -3.95
C MET A 332 -8.16 -12.28 -5.09
N ALA A 333 -6.85 -12.22 -5.33
CA ALA A 333 -6.22 -12.89 -6.46
C ALA A 333 -6.49 -14.40 -6.46
N LYS A 334 -6.39 -15.07 -5.30
CA LYS A 334 -6.66 -16.52 -5.20
C LYS A 334 -8.09 -16.85 -5.63
N ARG A 335 -9.09 -16.24 -5.00
CA ARG A 335 -10.51 -16.58 -5.19
C ARG A 335 -11.07 -16.08 -6.51
N HIS A 336 -10.77 -14.83 -6.88
CA HIS A 336 -11.45 -14.14 -7.98
C HIS A 336 -10.63 -14.10 -9.28
N VAL A 337 -9.37 -14.53 -9.26
CA VAL A 337 -8.52 -14.58 -10.45
C VAL A 337 -8.04 -15.99 -10.72
N GLN A 338 -7.38 -16.64 -9.74
CA GLN A 338 -6.76 -17.96 -9.97
C GLN A 338 -7.76 -19.10 -10.00
N ASP A 339 -8.70 -19.15 -9.05
CA ASP A 339 -9.65 -20.27 -8.89
C ASP A 339 -10.97 -20.02 -9.65
N ALA A 340 -11.23 -18.79 -10.07
CA ALA A 340 -12.48 -18.43 -10.74
C ALA A 340 -12.43 -18.77 -12.25
N SER A 341 -13.56 -19.21 -12.79
CA SER A 341 -13.77 -19.23 -14.24
C SER A 341 -13.86 -17.82 -14.81
N GLU A 342 -13.61 -17.64 -16.12
CA GLU A 342 -13.74 -16.33 -16.76
C GLU A 342 -15.13 -15.72 -16.57
N GLU A 343 -16.18 -16.53 -16.58
CA GLU A 343 -17.55 -16.05 -16.37
C GLU A 343 -17.77 -15.56 -14.94
N ALA A 344 -17.25 -16.28 -13.95
CA ALA A 344 -17.29 -15.82 -12.55
C ALA A 344 -16.48 -14.54 -12.34
N GLN A 345 -15.34 -14.37 -13.03
CA GLN A 345 -14.57 -13.14 -13.01
C GLN A 345 -15.37 -11.97 -13.61
N LYS A 346 -16.02 -12.17 -14.76
CA LYS A 346 -16.88 -11.15 -15.39
C LYS A 346 -18.03 -10.74 -14.49
N GLU A 347 -18.72 -11.71 -13.89
CA GLU A 347 -19.84 -11.45 -12.98
C GLU A 347 -19.38 -10.64 -11.75
N TYR A 348 -18.23 -10.99 -11.18
CA TYR A 348 -17.68 -10.25 -10.07
C TYR A 348 -17.34 -8.80 -10.44
N VAL A 349 -16.73 -8.58 -11.60
CA VAL A 349 -16.45 -7.21 -12.10
C VAL A 349 -17.75 -6.45 -12.33
N ARG A 350 -18.77 -7.05 -12.97
CA ARG A 350 -20.09 -6.43 -13.17
C ARG A 350 -20.71 -6.02 -11.84
N SER A 351 -20.57 -6.82 -10.79
CA SER A 351 -21.07 -6.47 -9.46
C SER A 351 -20.43 -5.20 -8.89
N ILE A 352 -19.12 -5.02 -9.10
CA ILE A 352 -18.41 -3.78 -8.71
C ILE A 352 -18.94 -2.59 -9.51
N LEU A 353 -19.08 -2.73 -10.84
CA LEU A 353 -19.56 -1.65 -11.70
C LEU A 353 -21.00 -1.25 -11.37
N SER A 354 -21.86 -2.23 -11.10
CA SER A 354 -23.24 -1.98 -10.68
C SER A 354 -23.27 -1.21 -9.35
N ALA A 355 -22.48 -1.62 -8.38
CA ALA A 355 -22.41 -0.93 -7.10
C ALA A 355 -21.87 0.53 -7.24
N CYS A 356 -20.89 0.74 -8.11
CA CYS A 356 -20.42 2.10 -8.41
C CYS A 356 -21.51 2.98 -9.00
N ARG A 357 -22.28 2.48 -9.97
CA ARG A 357 -23.41 3.22 -10.57
C ARG A 357 -24.49 3.52 -9.56
N GLU A 358 -24.90 2.52 -8.77
CA GLU A 358 -25.94 2.66 -7.75
C GLU A 358 -25.59 3.74 -6.72
N HIS A 359 -24.34 3.85 -6.36
CA HIS A 359 -23.88 4.75 -5.30
C HIS A 359 -23.12 6.00 -5.79
N GLY A 360 -23.14 6.27 -7.10
CA GLY A 360 -22.56 7.48 -7.67
C GLY A 360 -21.04 7.58 -7.54
N VAL A 361 -20.33 6.44 -7.52
CA VAL A 361 -18.87 6.40 -7.51
C VAL A 361 -18.37 6.57 -8.95
N ASP A 362 -17.81 7.74 -9.25
CA ASP A 362 -17.42 8.15 -10.59
C ASP A 362 -15.92 7.94 -10.90
N ARG A 363 -15.10 7.65 -9.87
CA ARG A 363 -13.67 7.34 -10.03
C ARG A 363 -13.28 6.14 -9.18
N TYR A 364 -12.74 5.14 -9.82
CA TYR A 364 -12.28 3.94 -9.13
C TYR A 364 -11.10 3.27 -9.83
N VAL A 365 -10.41 2.41 -9.10
CA VAL A 365 -9.37 1.50 -9.62
C VAL A 365 -9.77 0.08 -9.26
N ILE A 366 -9.61 -0.88 -10.16
CA ILE A 366 -9.77 -2.30 -9.84
C ILE A 366 -8.38 -2.91 -9.78
N ARG A 367 -8.01 -3.45 -8.62
CA ARG A 367 -6.69 -4.05 -8.38
C ARG A 367 -6.80 -5.51 -7.96
N SER A 368 -6.12 -6.40 -8.67
CA SER A 368 -5.86 -7.73 -8.10
C SER A 368 -4.77 -7.59 -7.04
N SER A 369 -4.99 -8.14 -5.87
CA SER A 369 -4.09 -8.01 -4.74
C SER A 369 -3.62 -9.36 -4.23
N GLY A 370 -2.36 -9.41 -3.80
CA GLY A 370 -1.83 -10.55 -3.10
C GLY A 370 -1.53 -11.76 -3.99
N MET A 371 -1.13 -11.55 -5.24
CA MET A 371 -0.57 -12.64 -6.06
C MET A 371 0.76 -13.10 -5.46
N SER A 372 0.66 -13.86 -4.39
CA SER A 372 1.81 -14.48 -3.74
C SER A 372 1.98 -15.94 -4.12
N LEU A 373 1.01 -16.53 -4.87
CA LEU A 373 0.89 -17.95 -4.82
C LEU A 373 0.54 -18.55 -6.14
N LEU A 374 1.22 -19.29 -7.07
CA LEU A 374 1.46 -20.42 -6.45
C LEU A 374 0.87 -21.66 -7.04
N LEU A 375 0.20 -21.57 -8.19
CA LEU A 375 -0.15 -22.78 -8.90
C LEU A 375 1.03 -23.26 -9.74
N GLY A 376 1.78 -22.35 -10.36
CA GLY A 376 2.86 -22.77 -11.22
C GLY A 376 3.59 -21.66 -11.99
N GLY A 377 3.80 -20.51 -11.38
CA GLY A 377 4.64 -19.47 -12.00
C GLY A 377 4.05 -18.90 -13.30
N GLU A 378 4.39 -19.44 -14.45
CA GLU A 378 3.94 -18.94 -15.76
C GLU A 378 2.42 -18.96 -15.92
N THR A 379 1.74 -20.00 -15.44
CA THR A 379 0.27 -20.09 -15.47
C THR A 379 -0.39 -18.98 -14.65
N ASP A 380 0.19 -18.60 -13.52
CA ASP A 380 -0.34 -17.51 -12.70
C ASP A 380 -0.20 -16.17 -13.43
N ILE A 381 0.90 -15.97 -14.14
CA ILE A 381 1.15 -14.77 -14.95
C ILE A 381 0.13 -14.66 -16.08
N GLU A 382 -0.10 -15.75 -16.81
CA GLU A 382 -1.07 -15.81 -17.91
C GLU A 382 -2.48 -15.52 -17.42
N ARG A 383 -2.89 -16.10 -16.29
CA ARG A 383 -4.20 -15.85 -15.68
C ARG A 383 -4.36 -14.41 -15.23
N LEU A 384 -3.32 -13.82 -14.65
CA LEU A 384 -3.37 -12.43 -14.22
C LEU A 384 -3.44 -11.47 -15.42
N ALA A 385 -2.67 -11.72 -16.48
CA ALA A 385 -2.76 -10.95 -17.71
C ALA A 385 -4.17 -11.07 -18.33
N ARG A 386 -4.71 -12.29 -18.40
CA ARG A 386 -6.06 -12.54 -18.90
C ARG A 386 -7.14 -11.84 -18.06
N TRP A 387 -6.98 -11.83 -16.74
CA TRP A 387 -7.90 -11.11 -15.84
C TRP A 387 -7.92 -9.60 -16.15
N VAL A 388 -6.77 -8.99 -16.41
CA VAL A 388 -6.70 -7.56 -16.79
C VAL A 388 -7.53 -7.31 -18.07
N GLU A 389 -7.43 -8.20 -19.07
CA GLU A 389 -8.24 -8.11 -20.29
C GLU A 389 -9.74 -8.25 -19.98
N ILE A 390 -10.14 -9.26 -19.19
CA ILE A 390 -11.53 -9.49 -18.79
C ILE A 390 -12.12 -8.24 -18.11
N VAL A 391 -11.40 -7.61 -17.21
CA VAL A 391 -11.87 -6.38 -16.56
C VAL A 391 -12.13 -5.28 -17.57
N ARG A 392 -11.25 -5.09 -18.56
CA ARG A 392 -11.41 -4.10 -19.64
C ARG A 392 -12.57 -4.42 -20.57
N ASP A 393 -12.74 -5.69 -20.92
CA ASP A 393 -13.84 -6.15 -21.76
C ASP A 393 -15.19 -5.86 -21.10
N VAL A 394 -15.35 -6.25 -19.80
CA VAL A 394 -16.56 -5.99 -19.03
C VAL A 394 -16.83 -4.49 -18.91
N GLN A 395 -15.81 -3.69 -18.62
CA GLN A 395 -15.98 -2.24 -18.56
C GLN A 395 -16.42 -1.64 -19.90
N SER A 396 -16.00 -2.21 -21.00
CA SER A 396 -16.38 -1.76 -22.35
C SER A 396 -17.80 -2.20 -22.73
N GLU A 397 -18.18 -3.44 -22.40
CA GLU A 397 -19.54 -3.98 -22.59
C GLU A 397 -20.59 -3.17 -21.83
N GLU A 398 -20.36 -2.93 -20.55
CA GLU A 398 -21.27 -2.22 -19.66
C GLU A 398 -21.47 -0.72 -19.99
N ARG A 399 -20.67 -0.15 -20.88
CA ARG A 399 -20.81 1.22 -21.37
C ARG A 399 -21.67 1.32 -22.64
N ILE A 400 -21.75 0.23 -23.38
CA ILE A 400 -22.53 0.16 -24.62
C ILE A 400 -24.00 -0.21 -24.32
N ALA A 401 -24.26 -0.85 -23.18
CA ALA A 401 -25.56 -1.25 -22.72
C ALA A 401 -26.29 -0.11 -21.99
#